data_fa97cec015e93647071d0d1af679600a
#
_entry.id   fa97cec015e93647071d0d1af679600a
#
_cell.length_a   1.000
_cell.length_b   1.000
_cell.length_c   1.000
_cell.angle_alpha   90.00
_cell.angle_beta   90.00
_cell.angle_gamma   90.00
#
_symmetry.space_group_name_H-M   'P 1'
#
loop_
_entity.id
_entity.type
_entity.pdbx_description
1 polymer ?
#
loop_
_entity_poly.entity_id
_entity_poly.type
_entity_poly.pdbx_seq_one_letter_code
_entity_poly.pdbx_strand_id
1 'polypeptide(L)'
;MFRSYLFAGTAGFFLLAGCSINLGGALGVDGPDKSTAQVVGDEPFAVKVGAATLAQGGDAVDAATAMYFALSVTYPVAAGLGGGGICVVHDPAHNQSEEFNFLARDAAGGGAYAVAGNVRGFALMQNAYGALPWQKLIAPGEGYARTGFPISRALAARLKDAEDVVRLDAGLAAEFMDESGHLKSTGSIAANVDLADTLTMIRTQGADGFYAGPVGGRIVAYSTAQGGAIGGAELAAYHADIATPRVLQMGDDYVFLPASRTGAGAFAGTLLDNLARAQTTPTGSQDSEAAVIVAVKETLKSFNLNSLPKDLGATGFAATDTKGQAVACAVTMNGPFGSGHTALGTGVTLARAPSSGAAGLASAFLTPVIASPSGDRPATLAGAGAGGPNGSAAIAYALTRIAHGKEILTRSELRSTGVAPFDTVNVIICTSDVCAALPDPAASGLGATVPAQ
;
A
#
# COMPACT_ATOMS: atom_id res chain seq x y z
N MET A 1 -97.09 25.28 -9.87
CA MET A 1 -96.17 24.69 -10.90
C MET A 1 -94.80 24.82 -10.38
N PHE A 2 -94.24 23.74 -10.00
CA PHE A 2 -92.85 23.34 -10.05
C PHE A 2 -92.62 22.18 -9.08
N ARG A 3 -92.25 21.06 -9.65
CA ARG A 3 -92.07 19.77 -8.98
C ARG A 3 -90.65 19.73 -8.35
N SER A 4 -90.61 19.41 -7.06
CA SER A 4 -89.42 19.08 -6.33
C SER A 4 -89.08 17.60 -6.54
N TYR A 5 -87.91 17.30 -6.97
CA TYR A 5 -87.32 15.91 -6.97
C TYR A 5 -86.42 15.77 -5.77
N LEU A 6 -86.74 14.84 -4.89
CA LEU A 6 -85.86 14.31 -3.87
C LEU A 6 -84.83 13.39 -4.55
N PHE A 7 -83.55 13.60 -4.29
CA PHE A 7 -82.54 12.60 -4.52
C PHE A 7 -82.01 12.12 -3.18
N ALA A 8 -82.15 10.81 -2.93
CA ALA A 8 -81.56 10.10 -1.80
C ALA A 8 -80.10 9.85 -2.09
N GLY A 9 -79.20 10.41 -1.27
CA GLY A 9 -77.77 10.16 -1.33
C GLY A 9 -77.42 8.99 -0.42
N THR A 10 -76.92 7.89 -1.02
CA THR A 10 -76.33 6.77 -0.32
C THR A 10 -74.86 7.15 0.11
N ALA A 11 -74.69 7.17 1.44
CA ALA A 11 -73.37 7.35 2.05
C ALA A 11 -72.47 6.08 1.81
N GLY A 12 -71.55 6.16 0.89
CA GLY A 12 -70.53 5.17 0.72
C GLY A 12 -69.40 5.37 1.75
N PHE A 13 -69.27 4.43 2.66
CA PHE A 13 -68.09 4.33 3.55
C PHE A 13 -66.91 3.95 2.74
N PHE A 14 -65.96 4.85 2.42
CA PHE A 14 -64.67 4.56 1.94
C PHE A 14 -63.78 4.15 3.14
N LEU A 15 -63.49 2.86 3.25
CA LEU A 15 -62.39 2.33 4.06
C LEU A 15 -61.08 2.81 3.43
N LEU A 16 -60.47 3.83 4.02
CA LEU A 16 -59.09 4.19 3.80
C LEU A 16 -58.22 3.07 4.37
N ALA A 17 -57.80 2.13 3.50
CA ALA A 17 -56.70 1.25 3.80
C ALA A 17 -55.44 2.14 3.91
N GLY A 18 -55.02 2.41 5.14
CA GLY A 18 -53.77 3.08 5.44
C GLY A 18 -52.61 2.19 4.97
N CYS A 19 -52.08 2.46 3.78
CA CYS A 19 -50.72 2.03 3.47
C CYS A 19 -49.76 2.79 4.40
N SER A 20 -49.38 2.17 5.50
CA SER A 20 -48.19 2.59 6.26
C SER A 20 -46.99 2.43 5.35
N ILE A 21 -46.63 3.51 4.67
CA ILE A 21 -45.31 3.62 4.01
C ILE A 21 -44.29 3.58 5.14
N ASN A 22 -43.64 2.45 5.28
CA ASN A 22 -42.53 2.28 6.20
C ASN A 22 -41.34 3.07 5.63
N LEU A 23 -41.23 4.36 5.95
CA LEU A 23 -40.13 5.25 5.56
C LEU A 23 -38.82 4.92 6.28
N GLY A 24 -38.74 3.86 7.06
CA GLY A 24 -37.56 3.41 7.75
C GLY A 24 -36.59 2.64 6.86
N GLY A 25 -36.98 2.22 5.65
CA GLY A 25 -36.11 1.44 4.72
C GLY A 25 -35.41 2.24 3.62
N ALA A 26 -35.63 3.54 3.54
CA ALA A 26 -35.12 4.34 2.40
C ALA A 26 -33.92 5.26 2.74
N LEU A 27 -33.40 5.20 3.95
CA LEU A 27 -32.14 5.85 4.37
C LEU A 27 -31.24 4.86 5.11
N GLY A 28 -31.34 3.57 4.80
CA GLY A 28 -30.31 2.62 5.12
C GLY A 28 -29.09 3.02 4.29
N VAL A 29 -28.13 3.69 4.91
CA VAL A 29 -26.75 3.62 4.47
C VAL A 29 -26.39 2.16 4.74
N ASP A 30 -26.59 1.29 3.74
CA ASP A 30 -26.06 -0.06 3.78
C ASP A 30 -24.56 0.12 3.99
N GLY A 31 -24.08 -0.19 5.18
CA GLY A 31 -22.65 -0.25 5.44
C GLY A 31 -22.04 -1.23 4.43
N PRO A 32 -20.78 -1.04 4.02
CA PRO A 32 -20.15 -1.91 3.04
C PRO A 32 -20.25 -3.36 3.51
N ASP A 33 -20.93 -4.18 2.72
CA ASP A 33 -21.12 -5.61 2.95
C ASP A 33 -19.76 -6.32 2.87
N LYS A 34 -19.58 -7.43 3.60
CA LYS A 34 -18.41 -8.32 3.49
C LYS A 34 -18.20 -8.89 2.08
N SER A 35 -19.21 -8.86 1.24
CA SER A 35 -19.12 -9.20 -0.18
C SER A 35 -18.41 -8.12 -1.02
N THR A 36 -18.00 -7.00 -0.43
CA THR A 36 -17.32 -5.93 -1.15
C THR A 36 -15.81 -6.09 -1.13
N ALA A 37 -15.19 -5.89 -2.27
CA ALA A 37 -13.74 -5.80 -2.37
C ALA A 37 -13.26 -4.40 -1.97
N GLN A 38 -12.04 -4.29 -1.41
CA GLN A 38 -11.50 -3.05 -0.88
C GLN A 38 -10.08 -2.83 -1.38
N VAL A 39 -9.72 -1.56 -1.58
CA VAL A 39 -8.33 -1.14 -1.82
C VAL A 39 -8.03 0.13 -1.05
N VAL A 40 -6.79 0.28 -0.58
CA VAL A 40 -6.32 1.44 0.17
C VAL A 40 -4.86 1.74 -0.11
N GLY A 41 -4.48 3.02 -0.14
CA GLY A 41 -3.08 3.44 -0.34
C GLY A 41 -2.92 4.96 -0.30
N ASP A 42 -1.66 5.41 -0.28
CA ASP A 42 -1.29 6.83 -0.15
C ASP A 42 -1.59 7.64 -1.41
N GLU A 43 -1.59 7.00 -2.59
CA GLU A 43 -1.71 7.70 -3.86
C GLU A 43 -3.05 7.41 -4.54
N PRO A 44 -3.93 8.41 -4.71
CA PRO A 44 -5.29 8.21 -5.17
C PRO A 44 -5.42 7.62 -6.59
N PHE A 45 -4.49 7.89 -7.51
CA PHE A 45 -4.57 7.34 -8.87
C PHE A 45 -4.26 5.85 -8.88
N ALA A 46 -3.28 5.41 -8.08
CA ALA A 46 -2.97 4.00 -7.93
C ALA A 46 -4.13 3.24 -7.28
N VAL A 47 -4.77 3.80 -6.25
CA VAL A 47 -5.95 3.20 -5.62
C VAL A 47 -7.10 3.05 -6.63
N LYS A 48 -7.35 4.05 -7.48
CA LYS A 48 -8.35 3.96 -8.55
C LYS A 48 -8.04 2.84 -9.55
N VAL A 49 -6.76 2.62 -9.87
CA VAL A 49 -6.33 1.49 -10.72
C VAL A 49 -6.63 0.16 -10.04
N GLY A 50 -6.30 0.00 -8.75
CA GLY A 50 -6.64 -1.21 -7.98
C GLY A 50 -8.14 -1.48 -7.94
N ALA A 51 -8.95 -0.45 -7.65
CA ALA A 51 -10.41 -0.56 -7.65
C ALA A 51 -10.96 -0.96 -9.03
N ALA A 52 -10.43 -0.36 -10.10
CA ALA A 52 -10.81 -0.73 -11.47
C ALA A 52 -10.39 -2.17 -11.83
N THR A 53 -9.27 -2.66 -11.31
CA THR A 53 -8.81 -4.05 -11.50
C THR A 53 -9.77 -5.03 -10.83
N LEU A 54 -10.17 -4.78 -9.58
CA LEU A 54 -11.20 -5.57 -8.87
C LEU A 54 -12.54 -5.55 -9.63
N ALA A 55 -12.98 -4.37 -10.07
CA ALA A 55 -14.21 -4.22 -10.86
C ALA A 55 -14.17 -4.92 -12.23
N GLN A 56 -13.00 -5.29 -12.73
CA GLN A 56 -12.81 -6.07 -13.96
C GLN A 56 -12.68 -7.58 -13.70
N GLY A 57 -12.95 -8.03 -12.48
CA GLY A 57 -12.88 -9.44 -12.07
C GLY A 57 -11.49 -9.91 -11.66
N GLY A 58 -10.56 -9.00 -11.38
CA GLY A 58 -9.28 -9.32 -10.73
C GLY A 58 -9.47 -9.66 -9.27
N ASP A 59 -8.53 -10.41 -8.71
CA ASP A 59 -8.44 -10.70 -7.29
C ASP A 59 -7.62 -9.64 -6.52
N ALA A 60 -7.42 -9.84 -5.21
CA ALA A 60 -6.67 -8.90 -4.38
C ALA A 60 -5.19 -8.77 -4.82
N VAL A 61 -4.58 -9.85 -5.30
CA VAL A 61 -3.20 -9.84 -5.80
C VAL A 61 -3.08 -9.09 -7.11
N ASP A 62 -4.05 -9.25 -8.02
CA ASP A 62 -4.12 -8.46 -9.25
C ASP A 62 -4.25 -6.97 -8.95
N ALA A 63 -5.15 -6.62 -8.02
CA ALA A 63 -5.35 -5.24 -7.59
C ALA A 63 -4.06 -4.63 -7.01
N ALA A 64 -3.39 -5.34 -6.08
CA ALA A 64 -2.13 -4.90 -5.49
C ALA A 64 -1.02 -4.74 -6.54
N THR A 65 -0.94 -5.67 -7.49
CA THR A 65 0.04 -5.62 -8.60
C THR A 65 -0.22 -4.40 -9.50
N ALA A 66 -1.46 -4.19 -9.93
CA ALA A 66 -1.82 -3.04 -10.76
C ALA A 66 -1.62 -1.70 -10.02
N MET A 67 -1.95 -1.65 -8.72
CA MET A 67 -1.64 -0.51 -7.85
C MET A 67 -0.14 -0.21 -7.82
N TYR A 68 0.70 -1.23 -7.63
CA TYR A 68 2.14 -1.03 -7.61
C TYR A 68 2.68 -0.42 -8.91
N PHE A 69 2.30 -0.96 -10.08
CA PHE A 69 2.76 -0.40 -11.35
C PHE A 69 2.22 1.01 -11.62
N ALA A 70 1.03 1.34 -11.12
CA ALA A 70 0.55 2.72 -11.12
C ALA A 70 1.36 3.60 -10.15
N LEU A 71 1.64 3.14 -8.92
CA LEU A 71 2.48 3.81 -7.92
C LEU A 71 3.90 4.10 -8.45
N SER A 72 4.47 3.17 -9.23
CA SER A 72 5.83 3.36 -9.79
C SER A 72 5.93 4.58 -10.71
N VAL A 73 4.80 5.07 -11.19
CA VAL A 73 4.66 6.27 -12.03
C VAL A 73 4.13 7.46 -11.23
N THR A 74 3.03 7.25 -10.49
CA THR A 74 2.32 8.34 -9.83
C THR A 74 2.84 8.68 -8.44
N TYR A 75 3.73 7.83 -7.88
CA TYR A 75 4.34 8.02 -6.55
C TYR A 75 5.80 7.51 -6.49
N PRO A 76 6.66 7.85 -7.49
CA PRO A 76 8.01 7.28 -7.60
C PRO A 76 8.93 7.68 -6.46
N VAL A 77 8.58 8.69 -5.67
CA VAL A 77 9.28 9.10 -4.46
C VAL A 77 9.45 7.94 -3.45
N ALA A 78 8.55 6.95 -3.47
CA ALA A 78 8.53 5.82 -2.54
C ALA A 78 8.41 4.44 -3.21
N ALA A 79 7.90 4.37 -4.45
CA ALA A 79 7.52 3.12 -5.10
C ALA A 79 8.11 2.92 -6.50
N GLY A 80 9.20 3.61 -6.86
CA GLY A 80 9.83 3.48 -8.18
C GLY A 80 10.27 2.05 -8.50
N LEU A 81 10.40 1.74 -9.81
CA LEU A 81 10.78 0.40 -10.30
C LEU A 81 12.15 -0.07 -9.77
N GLY A 82 13.06 0.88 -9.48
CA GLY A 82 14.40 0.58 -8.95
C GLY A 82 14.43 0.17 -7.47
N GLY A 83 13.29 0.20 -6.77
CA GLY A 83 13.16 -0.13 -5.36
C GLY A 83 12.95 -1.61 -5.06
N GLY A 84 12.53 -1.87 -3.83
CA GLY A 84 12.18 -3.18 -3.33
C GLY A 84 11.08 -3.10 -2.27
N GLY A 85 10.64 -4.25 -1.78
CA GLY A 85 9.56 -4.30 -0.82
C GLY A 85 9.27 -5.68 -0.28
N ILE A 86 8.13 -5.78 0.39
CA ILE A 86 7.63 -7.02 0.97
C ILE A 86 6.11 -6.99 0.96
N CYS A 87 5.49 -8.12 0.65
CA CYS A 87 4.05 -8.30 0.75
C CYS A 87 3.72 -9.52 1.61
N VAL A 88 2.57 -9.49 2.26
CA VAL A 88 1.93 -10.66 2.86
C VAL A 88 0.65 -10.91 2.08
N VAL A 89 0.43 -12.14 1.66
CA VAL A 89 -0.78 -12.62 0.99
C VAL A 89 -1.48 -13.62 1.92
N HIS A 90 -2.79 -13.52 2.03
CA HIS A 90 -3.63 -14.48 2.70
C HIS A 90 -4.71 -14.98 1.74
N ASP A 91 -4.72 -16.27 1.49
CA ASP A 91 -5.71 -16.93 0.63
C ASP A 91 -6.50 -17.97 1.43
N PRO A 92 -7.69 -17.61 1.93
CA PRO A 92 -8.50 -18.51 2.75
C PRO A 92 -9.04 -19.70 1.95
N ALA A 93 -9.19 -19.58 0.63
CA ALA A 93 -9.68 -20.69 -0.20
C ALA A 93 -8.70 -21.87 -0.22
N HIS A 94 -7.40 -21.61 -0.07
CA HIS A 94 -6.35 -22.62 -0.03
C HIS A 94 -5.75 -22.80 1.36
N ASN A 95 -6.26 -22.09 2.38
CA ASN A 95 -5.71 -22.07 3.74
C ASN A 95 -4.21 -21.74 3.74
N GLN A 96 -3.83 -20.71 2.96
CA GLN A 96 -2.44 -20.31 2.77
C GLN A 96 -2.23 -18.86 3.19
N SER A 97 -1.08 -18.63 3.84
CA SER A 97 -0.56 -17.28 4.08
C SER A 97 0.93 -17.29 3.78
N GLU A 98 1.38 -16.37 2.93
CA GLU A 98 2.74 -16.33 2.43
C GLU A 98 3.32 -14.92 2.46
N GLU A 99 4.62 -14.85 2.72
CA GLU A 99 5.44 -13.64 2.61
C GLU A 99 6.15 -13.64 1.27
N PHE A 100 6.06 -12.54 0.53
CA PHE A 100 6.82 -12.29 -0.69
C PHE A 100 7.87 -11.23 -0.39
N ASN A 101 9.14 -11.65 -0.32
CA ASN A 101 10.26 -10.78 -0.01
C ASN A 101 11.03 -10.45 -1.29
N PHE A 102 11.01 -9.19 -1.66
CA PHE A 102 11.68 -8.65 -2.84
C PHE A 102 12.39 -7.32 -2.52
N LEU A 103 13.02 -7.25 -1.35
CA LEU A 103 13.81 -6.08 -0.96
C LEU A 103 14.92 -5.83 -1.98
N ALA A 104 15.17 -4.55 -2.28
CA ALA A 104 16.36 -4.18 -3.02
C ALA A 104 17.61 -4.57 -2.23
N ARG A 105 18.65 -5.07 -2.92
CA ARG A 105 19.88 -5.63 -2.31
C ARG A 105 21.07 -4.77 -2.65
N ASP A 106 22.09 -4.78 -1.78
CA ASP A 106 23.38 -4.20 -2.14
C ASP A 106 23.97 -4.90 -3.37
N ALA A 107 24.56 -4.14 -4.26
CA ALA A 107 25.34 -4.73 -5.35
C ALA A 107 26.58 -5.45 -4.78
N ALA A 108 26.94 -6.60 -5.35
CA ALA A 108 28.08 -7.42 -4.88
C ALA A 108 29.39 -6.63 -4.89
N GLY A 109 29.57 -5.70 -5.83
CA GLY A 109 30.72 -4.79 -5.88
C GLY A 109 30.60 -3.58 -4.95
N GLY A 110 29.53 -3.44 -4.17
CA GLY A 110 29.25 -2.29 -3.31
C GLY A 110 28.72 -1.07 -4.06
N GLY A 111 28.89 0.11 -3.47
CA GLY A 111 28.47 1.39 -4.07
C GLY A 111 27.13 1.91 -3.56
N ALA A 112 26.64 3.00 -4.17
CA ALA A 112 25.49 3.73 -3.67
C ALA A 112 24.11 3.19 -4.15
N TYR A 113 24.12 2.30 -5.16
CA TYR A 113 22.90 1.84 -5.83
C TYR A 113 22.56 0.40 -5.45
N ALA A 114 21.26 0.16 -5.26
CA ALA A 114 20.74 -1.17 -4.99
C ALA A 114 20.36 -1.92 -6.28
N VAL A 115 20.47 -3.24 -6.25
CA VAL A 115 19.85 -4.13 -7.21
C VAL A 115 18.34 -4.19 -6.91
N ALA A 116 17.52 -3.79 -7.87
CA ALA A 116 16.08 -3.65 -7.74
C ALA A 116 15.36 -4.98 -7.52
N GLY A 117 14.30 -4.97 -6.73
CA GLY A 117 13.50 -6.17 -6.43
C GLY A 117 12.04 -6.11 -6.87
N ASN A 118 11.46 -4.91 -6.93
CA ASN A 118 10.01 -4.72 -7.06
C ASN A 118 9.39 -5.49 -8.25
N VAL A 119 9.96 -5.38 -9.46
CA VAL A 119 9.33 -5.99 -10.66
C VAL A 119 9.30 -7.51 -10.56
N ARG A 120 10.36 -8.15 -10.06
CA ARG A 120 10.38 -9.61 -9.82
C ARG A 120 9.43 -10.02 -8.70
N GLY A 121 9.33 -9.20 -7.65
CA GLY A 121 8.44 -9.47 -6.51
C GLY A 121 6.97 -9.52 -6.94
N PHE A 122 6.51 -8.48 -7.62
CA PHE A 122 5.12 -8.43 -8.08
C PHE A 122 4.84 -9.46 -9.19
N ALA A 123 5.82 -9.77 -10.04
CA ALA A 123 5.67 -10.85 -11.03
C ALA A 123 5.55 -12.22 -10.37
N LEU A 124 6.35 -12.50 -9.32
CA LEU A 124 6.27 -13.75 -8.57
C LEU A 124 4.92 -13.90 -7.86
N MET A 125 4.49 -12.85 -7.17
CA MET A 125 3.22 -12.83 -6.43
C MET A 125 2.02 -13.00 -7.37
N GLN A 126 2.00 -12.27 -8.49
CA GLN A 126 0.94 -12.36 -9.49
C GLN A 126 0.90 -13.75 -10.16
N ASN A 127 2.05 -14.34 -10.45
CA ASN A 127 2.11 -15.69 -11.02
C ASN A 127 1.61 -16.77 -10.04
N ALA A 128 1.77 -16.55 -8.73
CA ALA A 128 1.34 -17.49 -7.69
C ALA A 128 -0.18 -17.44 -7.44
N TYR A 129 -0.77 -16.24 -7.46
CA TYR A 129 -2.13 -16.01 -6.97
C TYR A 129 -3.04 -15.24 -7.92
N GLY A 130 -2.50 -14.48 -8.89
CA GLY A 130 -3.28 -13.58 -9.74
C GLY A 130 -4.18 -14.32 -10.75
N ALA A 131 -5.32 -13.72 -11.05
CA ALA A 131 -6.33 -14.25 -11.98
C ALA A 131 -6.29 -13.56 -13.36
N LEU A 132 -5.90 -12.29 -13.43
CA LEU A 132 -5.88 -11.53 -14.68
C LEU A 132 -4.54 -11.65 -15.42
N PRO A 133 -4.52 -11.48 -16.74
CA PRO A 133 -3.29 -11.44 -17.51
C PRO A 133 -2.39 -10.28 -17.07
N TRP A 134 -1.10 -10.57 -16.87
CA TRP A 134 -0.06 -9.61 -16.51
C TRP A 134 -0.11 -8.28 -17.27
N GLN A 135 -0.35 -8.37 -18.58
CA GLN A 135 -0.40 -7.21 -19.48
C GLN A 135 -1.49 -6.20 -19.09
N LYS A 136 -2.61 -6.66 -18.53
CA LYS A 136 -3.70 -5.80 -18.09
C LYS A 136 -3.32 -5.01 -16.84
N LEU A 137 -2.50 -5.58 -15.98
CA LEU A 137 -2.10 -4.98 -14.71
C LEU A 137 -1.05 -3.87 -14.91
N ILE A 138 -0.22 -3.97 -15.93
CA ILE A 138 0.82 -2.96 -16.24
C ILE A 138 0.27 -1.80 -17.07
N ALA A 139 -0.69 -2.08 -17.95
CA ALA A 139 -1.19 -1.10 -18.93
C ALA A 139 -1.66 0.26 -18.33
N PRO A 140 -2.33 0.33 -17.16
CA PRO A 140 -2.72 1.61 -16.58
C PRO A 140 -1.52 2.48 -16.19
N GLY A 141 -0.49 1.89 -15.56
CA GLY A 141 0.76 2.59 -15.21
C GLY A 141 1.49 3.08 -16.46
N GLU A 142 1.64 2.23 -17.48
CA GLU A 142 2.20 2.63 -18.78
C GLU A 142 1.43 3.80 -19.39
N GLY A 143 0.09 3.77 -19.33
CA GLY A 143 -0.77 4.86 -19.79
C GLY A 143 -0.45 6.17 -19.07
N TYR A 144 -0.39 6.19 -17.75
CA TYR A 144 -0.02 7.38 -16.96
C TYR A 144 1.37 7.91 -17.31
N ALA A 145 2.35 7.04 -17.44
CA ALA A 145 3.71 7.45 -17.81
C ALA A 145 3.76 8.08 -19.20
N ARG A 146 3.03 7.52 -20.17
CA ARG A 146 3.06 7.95 -21.58
C ARG A 146 2.25 9.21 -21.84
N THR A 147 1.01 9.27 -21.32
CA THR A 147 0.08 10.38 -21.61
C THR A 147 0.07 11.46 -20.54
N GLY A 148 0.71 11.19 -19.40
CA GLY A 148 0.74 12.06 -18.23
C GLY A 148 -0.42 11.79 -17.26
N PHE A 149 -0.19 12.23 -16.04
CA PHE A 149 -1.16 12.19 -14.93
C PHE A 149 -1.10 13.52 -14.15
N PRO A 150 -2.21 13.95 -13.55
CA PRO A 150 -2.19 15.16 -12.72
C PRO A 150 -1.50 14.85 -11.38
N ILE A 151 -0.56 15.68 -10.96
CA ILE A 151 0.11 15.57 -9.67
C ILE A 151 -0.94 15.60 -8.55
N SER A 152 -1.03 14.54 -7.75
CA SER A 152 -1.92 14.46 -6.61
C SER A 152 -1.42 15.33 -5.45
N ARG A 153 -2.30 15.63 -4.48
CA ARG A 153 -1.89 16.30 -3.24
C ARG A 153 -0.89 15.45 -2.44
N ALA A 154 -1.03 14.12 -2.49
CA ALA A 154 -0.11 13.21 -1.84
C ALA A 154 1.30 13.33 -2.44
N LEU A 155 1.43 13.24 -3.76
CA LEU A 155 2.71 13.42 -4.44
C LEU A 155 3.29 14.83 -4.24
N ALA A 156 2.46 15.88 -4.38
CA ALA A 156 2.92 17.26 -4.23
C ALA A 156 3.54 17.56 -2.85
N ALA A 157 2.97 16.98 -1.81
CA ALA A 157 3.54 17.11 -0.45
C ALA A 157 4.95 16.47 -0.37
N ARG A 158 5.13 15.27 -0.95
CA ARG A 158 6.42 14.58 -0.97
C ARG A 158 7.45 15.26 -1.87
N LEU A 159 7.01 15.79 -3.03
CA LEU A 159 7.87 16.56 -3.94
C LEU A 159 8.46 17.78 -3.24
N LYS A 160 7.64 18.51 -2.46
CA LYS A 160 8.10 19.67 -1.70
C LYS A 160 9.22 19.32 -0.71
N ASP A 161 9.09 18.18 -0.03
CA ASP A 161 10.10 17.73 0.94
C ASP A 161 11.36 17.16 0.25
N ALA A 162 11.25 16.72 -0.99
CA ALA A 162 12.33 16.15 -1.80
C ALA A 162 12.81 17.09 -2.93
N GLU A 163 12.51 18.40 -2.85
CA GLU A 163 12.79 19.37 -3.94
C GLU A 163 14.26 19.38 -4.35
N ASP A 164 15.17 19.32 -3.39
CA ASP A 164 16.61 19.31 -3.68
C ASP A 164 17.02 18.06 -4.48
N VAL A 165 16.43 16.91 -4.18
CA VAL A 165 16.68 15.67 -4.92
C VAL A 165 16.16 15.78 -6.34
N VAL A 166 14.94 16.30 -6.51
CA VAL A 166 14.32 16.50 -7.83
C VAL A 166 15.14 17.49 -8.67
N ARG A 167 15.62 18.56 -8.08
CA ARG A 167 16.39 19.60 -8.78
C ARG A 167 17.74 19.13 -9.29
N LEU A 168 18.38 18.19 -8.59
CA LEU A 168 19.73 17.71 -8.90
C LEU A 168 19.74 16.62 -9.97
N ASP A 169 18.65 15.91 -10.22
CA ASP A 169 18.56 14.87 -11.25
C ASP A 169 17.78 15.37 -12.48
N ALA A 170 18.43 15.26 -13.65
CA ALA A 170 17.83 15.78 -14.88
C ALA A 170 16.52 15.06 -15.27
N GLY A 171 16.38 13.76 -14.99
CA GLY A 171 15.18 12.98 -15.26
C GLY A 171 14.02 13.41 -14.37
N LEU A 172 14.27 13.51 -13.06
CA LEU A 172 13.28 13.98 -12.10
C LEU A 172 12.88 15.45 -12.33
N ALA A 173 13.86 16.32 -12.65
CA ALA A 173 13.57 17.71 -12.97
C ALA A 173 12.70 17.85 -14.23
N ALA A 174 12.98 17.07 -15.28
CA ALA A 174 12.16 17.08 -16.50
C ALA A 174 10.72 16.63 -16.23
N GLU A 175 10.50 15.70 -15.31
CA GLU A 175 9.18 15.20 -14.97
C GLU A 175 8.43 16.12 -14.03
N PHE A 176 9.07 16.66 -12.97
CA PHE A 176 8.41 17.34 -11.86
C PHE A 176 8.68 18.82 -11.72
N MET A 177 9.52 19.43 -12.57
CA MET A 177 9.72 20.88 -12.61
C MET A 177 9.08 21.51 -13.84
N ASP A 178 8.68 22.77 -13.70
CA ASP A 178 8.23 23.61 -14.80
C ASP A 178 9.41 24.28 -15.53
N GLU A 179 9.12 25.00 -16.63
CA GLU A 179 10.13 25.71 -17.43
C GLU A 179 10.87 26.82 -16.64
N SER A 180 10.30 27.28 -15.54
CA SER A 180 10.90 28.28 -14.64
C SER A 180 11.77 27.66 -13.56
N GLY A 181 11.88 26.32 -13.52
CA GLY A 181 12.66 25.56 -12.53
C GLY A 181 12.00 25.49 -11.16
N HIS A 182 10.68 25.62 -11.07
CA HIS A 182 9.91 25.38 -9.86
C HIS A 182 9.22 24.01 -9.91
N LEU A 183 8.94 23.45 -8.76
CA LEU A 183 8.13 22.23 -8.69
C LEU A 183 6.74 22.47 -9.30
N LYS A 184 6.31 21.53 -10.14
CA LYS A 184 4.94 21.50 -10.65
C LYS A 184 3.95 21.40 -9.49
N SER A 185 2.87 22.17 -9.54
CA SER A 185 1.85 22.19 -8.48
C SER A 185 0.85 21.03 -8.61
N THR A 186 0.06 20.80 -7.56
CA THR A 186 -1.08 19.88 -7.59
C THR A 186 -1.97 20.17 -8.81
N GLY A 187 -2.31 19.12 -9.55
CA GLY A 187 -3.12 19.21 -10.77
C GLY A 187 -2.32 19.46 -12.06
N SER A 188 -1.06 19.89 -11.97
CA SER A 188 -0.17 19.97 -13.13
C SER A 188 0.13 18.57 -13.69
N ILE A 189 0.32 18.46 -15.00
CA ILE A 189 0.59 17.18 -15.63
C ILE A 189 2.08 16.83 -15.52
N ALA A 190 2.36 15.63 -15.00
CA ALA A 190 3.66 14.97 -15.05
C ALA A 190 3.59 13.80 -16.03
N ALA A 191 4.66 13.58 -16.80
CA ALA A 191 4.76 12.47 -17.75
C ALA A 191 6.22 12.03 -17.85
N ASN A 192 6.44 10.73 -18.10
CA ASN A 192 7.77 10.15 -18.25
C ASN A 192 7.75 9.09 -19.35
N VAL A 193 8.06 9.50 -20.59
CA VAL A 193 7.99 8.63 -21.77
C VAL A 193 9.03 7.50 -21.70
N ASP A 194 10.22 7.78 -21.17
CA ASP A 194 11.25 6.74 -20.98
C ASP A 194 10.76 5.63 -20.02
N LEU A 195 10.07 6.03 -18.95
CA LEU A 195 9.44 5.08 -18.02
C LEU A 195 8.30 4.30 -18.68
N ALA A 196 7.51 4.96 -19.54
CA ALA A 196 6.47 4.29 -20.32
C ALA A 196 7.06 3.22 -21.25
N ASP A 197 8.19 3.48 -21.88
CA ASP A 197 8.87 2.50 -22.73
C ASP A 197 9.42 1.34 -21.90
N THR A 198 9.97 1.61 -20.71
CA THR A 198 10.36 0.57 -19.75
C THR A 198 9.16 -0.29 -19.32
N LEU A 199 8.02 0.34 -19.00
CA LEU A 199 6.79 -0.38 -18.65
C LEU A 199 6.24 -1.19 -19.84
N THR A 200 6.38 -0.71 -21.08
CA THR A 200 6.06 -1.47 -22.30
C THR A 200 6.90 -2.76 -22.36
N MET A 201 8.20 -2.70 -22.08
CA MET A 201 9.07 -3.88 -22.05
C MET A 201 8.64 -4.85 -20.95
N ILE A 202 8.36 -4.35 -19.74
CA ILE A 202 7.85 -5.18 -18.63
C ILE A 202 6.51 -5.81 -19.00
N ARG A 203 5.59 -5.06 -19.60
CA ARG A 203 4.27 -5.56 -20.00
C ARG A 203 4.34 -6.66 -21.05
N THR A 204 5.24 -6.54 -22.02
CA THR A 204 5.33 -7.47 -23.17
C THR A 204 6.26 -8.65 -22.93
N GLN A 205 7.30 -8.50 -22.09
CA GLN A 205 8.34 -9.51 -21.87
C GLN A 205 8.36 -10.05 -20.43
N GLY A 206 7.40 -9.64 -19.59
CA GLY A 206 7.40 -9.99 -18.17
C GLY A 206 8.53 -9.26 -17.42
N ALA A 207 8.92 -9.79 -16.27
CA ALA A 207 9.98 -9.20 -15.45
C ALA A 207 11.32 -9.09 -16.19
N ASP A 208 11.63 -10.01 -17.10
CA ASP A 208 12.88 -9.99 -17.86
C ASP A 208 13.02 -8.74 -18.74
N GLY A 209 11.91 -8.11 -19.13
CA GLY A 209 11.92 -6.81 -19.81
C GLY A 209 12.59 -5.69 -19.02
N PHE A 210 12.70 -5.83 -17.69
CA PHE A 210 13.40 -4.90 -16.81
C PHE A 210 14.83 -5.37 -16.49
N TYR A 211 15.00 -6.64 -16.11
CA TYR A 211 16.26 -7.15 -15.57
C TYR A 211 17.29 -7.54 -16.63
N ALA A 212 16.87 -7.69 -17.87
CA ALA A 212 17.71 -8.08 -19.00
C ALA A 212 17.50 -7.13 -20.20
N GLY A 213 18.18 -7.41 -21.29
CA GLY A 213 18.02 -6.65 -22.54
C GLY A 213 18.39 -5.16 -22.43
N PRO A 214 17.69 -4.30 -23.19
CA PRO A 214 18.06 -2.87 -23.27
C PRO A 214 17.88 -2.11 -21.97
N VAL A 215 16.85 -2.39 -21.17
CA VAL A 215 16.57 -1.69 -19.90
C VAL A 215 17.65 -2.04 -18.88
N GLY A 216 17.86 -3.34 -18.63
CA GLY A 216 18.91 -3.81 -17.71
C GLY A 216 20.29 -3.32 -18.12
N GLY A 217 20.62 -3.37 -19.42
CA GLY A 217 21.89 -2.87 -19.94
C GLY A 217 22.11 -1.38 -19.68
N ARG A 218 21.08 -0.53 -19.83
CA ARG A 218 21.16 0.90 -19.52
C ARG A 218 21.32 1.16 -18.02
N ILE A 219 20.61 0.42 -17.16
CA ILE A 219 20.73 0.51 -15.70
C ILE A 219 22.16 0.20 -15.28
N VAL A 220 22.75 -0.89 -15.78
CA VAL A 220 24.14 -1.30 -15.50
C VAL A 220 25.14 -0.25 -15.98
N ALA A 221 25.00 0.21 -17.23
CA ALA A 221 25.88 1.22 -17.81
C ALA A 221 25.81 2.54 -17.02
N TYR A 222 24.63 2.98 -16.64
CA TYR A 222 24.44 4.18 -15.83
C TYR A 222 25.06 4.01 -14.43
N SER A 223 24.78 2.90 -13.75
CA SER A 223 25.38 2.60 -12.44
C SER A 223 26.90 2.69 -12.50
N THR A 224 27.53 2.03 -13.48
CA THR A 224 28.98 2.06 -13.67
C THR A 224 29.52 3.47 -13.94
N ALA A 225 28.84 4.24 -14.79
CA ALA A 225 29.24 5.61 -15.13
C ALA A 225 29.17 6.57 -13.92
N GLN A 226 28.30 6.29 -12.96
CA GLN A 226 28.13 7.06 -11.72
C GLN A 226 28.91 6.46 -10.53
N GLY A 227 29.86 5.57 -10.76
CA GLY A 227 30.67 4.97 -9.71
C GLY A 227 29.96 3.90 -8.86
N GLY A 228 28.82 3.39 -9.34
CA GLY A 228 28.14 2.23 -8.76
C GLY A 228 28.69 0.91 -9.31
N ALA A 229 28.21 -0.21 -8.76
CA ALA A 229 28.71 -1.53 -9.09
C ALA A 229 27.63 -2.57 -9.40
N ILE A 230 26.45 -2.14 -9.88
CA ILE A 230 25.41 -3.10 -10.32
C ILE A 230 25.94 -3.89 -11.51
N GLY A 231 26.12 -5.21 -11.35
CA GLY A 231 26.56 -6.11 -12.41
C GLY A 231 25.38 -6.61 -13.27
N GLY A 232 25.61 -6.78 -14.60
CA GLY A 232 24.55 -7.26 -15.50
C GLY A 232 24.08 -8.69 -15.17
N ALA A 233 25.01 -9.58 -14.84
CA ALA A 233 24.67 -10.95 -14.42
C ALA A 233 23.93 -10.96 -13.07
N GLU A 234 24.33 -10.10 -12.14
CA GLU A 234 23.70 -9.95 -10.83
C GLU A 234 22.27 -9.42 -10.95
N LEU A 235 22.07 -8.36 -11.76
CA LEU A 235 20.75 -7.81 -12.03
C LEU A 235 19.82 -8.86 -12.65
N ALA A 236 20.30 -9.57 -13.66
CA ALA A 236 19.54 -10.64 -14.34
C ALA A 236 19.23 -11.82 -13.41
N ALA A 237 20.11 -12.15 -12.48
CA ALA A 237 19.96 -13.25 -11.52
C ALA A 237 19.15 -12.88 -10.29
N TYR A 238 18.70 -11.62 -10.12
CA TYR A 238 17.87 -11.25 -8.97
C TYR A 238 16.61 -12.11 -8.95
N HIS A 239 16.26 -12.63 -7.80
CA HIS A 239 15.01 -13.35 -7.53
C HIS A 239 14.37 -12.85 -6.24
N ALA A 240 13.05 -12.88 -6.20
CA ALA A 240 12.26 -12.67 -5.01
C ALA A 240 12.07 -14.02 -4.30
N ASP A 241 11.87 -13.97 -2.99
CA ASP A 241 11.74 -15.15 -2.15
C ASP A 241 10.29 -15.26 -1.64
N ILE A 242 9.76 -16.50 -1.59
CA ILE A 242 8.52 -16.83 -0.88
C ILE A 242 8.91 -17.48 0.45
N ALA A 243 8.29 -17.03 1.53
CA ALA A 243 8.51 -17.58 2.86
C ALA A 243 7.21 -17.72 3.65
N THR A 244 7.24 -18.55 4.68
CA THR A 244 6.15 -18.61 5.65
C THR A 244 6.21 -17.36 6.54
N PRO A 245 5.14 -16.56 6.64
CA PRO A 245 5.11 -15.40 7.50
C PRO A 245 5.22 -15.81 8.97
N ARG A 246 5.72 -14.90 9.78
CA ARG A 246 5.62 -15.05 11.22
C ARG A 246 4.16 -14.91 11.64
N VAL A 247 3.73 -15.76 12.59
CA VAL A 247 2.37 -15.75 13.13
C VAL A 247 2.41 -15.35 14.59
N LEU A 248 1.57 -14.41 14.99
CA LEU A 248 1.29 -14.03 16.38
C LEU A 248 -0.21 -14.18 16.64
N GLN A 249 -0.59 -14.57 17.84
CA GLN A 249 -1.99 -14.54 18.24
C GLN A 249 -2.29 -13.24 18.99
N MET A 250 -3.33 -12.53 18.57
CA MET A 250 -3.84 -11.33 19.22
C MET A 250 -5.37 -11.40 19.34
N GLY A 251 -5.85 -11.62 20.57
CA GLY A 251 -7.26 -11.95 20.79
C GLY A 251 -7.62 -13.27 20.12
N ASP A 252 -8.68 -13.27 19.34
CA ASP A 252 -9.17 -14.44 18.58
C ASP A 252 -8.51 -14.56 17.19
N ASP A 253 -7.70 -13.58 16.78
CA ASP A 253 -7.08 -13.55 15.46
C ASP A 253 -5.62 -14.01 15.47
N TYR A 254 -5.21 -14.65 14.37
CA TYR A 254 -3.82 -14.86 13.99
C TYR A 254 -3.36 -13.70 13.13
N VAL A 255 -2.24 -13.09 13.49
CA VAL A 255 -1.61 -11.98 12.78
C VAL A 255 -0.42 -12.49 12.01
N PHE A 256 -0.49 -12.40 10.68
CA PHE A 256 0.57 -12.75 9.74
C PHE A 256 1.40 -11.51 9.43
N LEU A 257 2.71 -11.58 9.66
CA LEU A 257 3.65 -10.47 9.46
C LEU A 257 5.00 -11.01 8.94
N PRO A 258 5.90 -10.14 8.42
CA PRO A 258 7.20 -10.57 7.93
C PRO A 258 7.99 -11.36 8.97
N ALA A 259 8.60 -12.46 8.52
CA ALA A 259 9.29 -13.40 9.38
C ALA A 259 10.66 -12.92 9.89
N SER A 260 11.29 -11.99 9.15
CA SER A 260 12.64 -11.50 9.47
C SER A 260 12.69 -10.78 10.82
N ARG A 261 13.73 -11.09 11.61
CA ARG A 261 14.00 -10.40 12.88
C ARG A 261 14.96 -9.21 12.72
N THR A 262 15.63 -9.07 11.58
CA THR A 262 16.64 -8.05 11.33
C THR A 262 16.44 -7.28 10.03
N GLY A 263 15.50 -7.72 9.19
CA GLY A 263 15.16 -7.13 7.90
C GLY A 263 13.78 -6.50 7.90
N ALA A 264 13.04 -6.68 6.81
CA ALA A 264 11.70 -6.15 6.67
C ALA A 264 10.77 -6.60 7.80
N GLY A 265 10.01 -5.65 8.34
CA GLY A 265 9.09 -5.90 9.44
C GLY A 265 9.74 -6.16 10.81
N ALA A 266 11.07 -6.09 10.92
CA ALA A 266 11.76 -6.38 12.18
C ALA A 266 11.30 -5.46 13.33
N PHE A 267 11.08 -4.19 13.06
CA PHE A 267 10.57 -3.24 14.04
C PHE A 267 9.15 -3.62 14.48
N ALA A 268 8.26 -3.89 13.52
CA ALA A 268 6.87 -4.28 13.81
C ALA A 268 6.79 -5.59 14.60
N GLY A 269 7.58 -6.60 14.22
CA GLY A 269 7.64 -7.87 14.94
C GLY A 269 8.07 -7.71 16.40
N THR A 270 9.11 -6.88 16.66
CA THR A 270 9.56 -6.56 18.01
C THR A 270 8.52 -5.75 18.79
N LEU A 271 7.87 -4.78 18.12
CA LEU A 271 6.81 -3.98 18.70
C LEU A 271 5.62 -4.83 19.16
N LEU A 272 5.17 -5.76 18.33
CA LEU A 272 4.05 -6.64 18.66
C LEU A 272 4.42 -7.62 19.77
N ASP A 273 5.67 -8.11 19.83
CA ASP A 273 6.16 -8.91 20.97
C ASP A 273 6.15 -8.13 22.29
N ASN A 274 6.58 -6.87 22.24
CA ASN A 274 6.58 -6.00 23.42
C ASN A 274 5.14 -5.69 23.86
N LEU A 275 4.24 -5.47 22.89
CA LEU A 275 2.83 -5.22 23.15
C LEU A 275 2.14 -6.45 23.78
N ALA A 276 2.35 -7.65 23.25
CA ALA A 276 1.81 -8.89 23.81
C ALA A 276 2.28 -9.10 25.25
N ARG A 277 3.54 -8.83 25.56
CA ARG A 277 4.08 -8.90 26.94
C ARG A 277 3.46 -7.88 27.87
N ALA A 278 3.23 -6.66 27.39
CA ALA A 278 2.60 -5.60 28.19
C ALA A 278 1.16 -5.93 28.59
N GLN A 279 0.42 -6.60 27.71
CA GLN A 279 -0.97 -7.02 27.95
C GLN A 279 -1.09 -8.17 28.99
N THR A 280 -0.04 -8.98 29.16
CA THR A 280 -0.04 -10.10 30.12
C THR A 280 0.31 -9.69 31.56
N THR A 281 0.72 -8.42 31.79
CA THR A 281 1.02 -7.94 33.15
C THR A 281 -0.25 -7.54 33.91
N PRO A 282 -0.40 -7.90 35.21
CA PRO A 282 -1.60 -7.58 35.99
C PRO A 282 -1.92 -6.08 36.13
N THR A 283 -0.95 -5.23 35.88
CA THR A 283 -1.07 -3.75 35.87
C THR A 283 -1.29 -3.21 34.45
N GLY A 284 -1.48 -4.08 33.45
CA GLY A 284 -1.67 -3.71 32.05
C GLY A 284 -2.86 -2.75 31.91
N SER A 285 -2.63 -1.58 31.37
CA SER A 285 -3.65 -0.63 31.05
C SER A 285 -4.62 -1.25 30.05
N GLN A 286 -5.92 -1.20 30.31
CA GLN A 286 -6.96 -1.51 29.31
C GLN A 286 -7.00 -0.44 28.21
N ASP A 287 -6.19 0.61 28.33
CA ASP A 287 -6.02 1.63 27.31
C ASP A 287 -5.03 1.14 26.24
N SER A 288 -5.58 0.78 25.11
CA SER A 288 -4.82 0.25 23.96
C SER A 288 -3.76 1.25 23.48
N GLU A 289 -4.03 2.56 23.55
CA GLU A 289 -3.09 3.59 23.11
C GLU A 289 -1.88 3.68 24.04
N ALA A 290 -2.10 3.73 25.33
CA ALA A 290 -1.02 3.77 26.33
C ALA A 290 -0.10 2.55 26.24
N ALA A 291 -0.67 1.35 26.03
CA ALA A 291 0.09 0.12 25.84
C ALA A 291 0.97 0.16 24.59
N VAL A 292 0.43 0.65 23.46
CA VAL A 292 1.20 0.83 22.21
C VAL A 292 2.33 1.85 22.41
N ILE A 293 2.08 2.99 23.05
CA ILE A 293 3.11 4.01 23.33
C ILE A 293 4.28 3.41 24.12
N VAL A 294 3.99 2.63 25.15
CA VAL A 294 5.03 1.96 25.96
C VAL A 294 5.81 0.97 25.11
N ALA A 295 5.12 0.11 24.36
CA ALA A 295 5.74 -0.89 23.49
C ALA A 295 6.63 -0.24 22.40
N VAL A 296 6.20 0.88 21.80
CA VAL A 296 7.00 1.65 20.82
C VAL A 296 8.28 2.18 21.46
N LYS A 297 8.20 2.77 22.65
CA LYS A 297 9.38 3.30 23.36
C LYS A 297 10.41 2.22 23.67
N GLU A 298 9.96 1.06 24.13
CA GLU A 298 10.85 -0.08 24.39
C GLU A 298 11.47 -0.64 23.10
N THR A 299 10.68 -0.67 22.01
CA THR A 299 11.18 -1.11 20.71
C THR A 299 12.23 -0.15 20.16
N LEU A 300 11.99 1.16 20.20
CA LEU A 300 12.98 2.17 19.76
C LEU A 300 14.31 2.04 20.50
N LYS A 301 14.27 1.77 21.81
CA LYS A 301 15.49 1.53 22.60
C LYS A 301 16.26 0.29 22.09
N SER A 302 15.55 -0.81 21.77
CA SER A 302 16.18 -2.04 21.32
C SER A 302 16.85 -1.90 19.95
N PHE A 303 16.39 -0.97 19.11
CA PHE A 303 16.98 -0.65 17.81
C PHE A 303 18.08 0.44 17.88
N ASN A 304 18.38 0.99 19.06
CA ASN A 304 19.36 2.07 19.25
C ASN A 304 19.11 3.30 18.35
N LEU A 305 17.85 3.61 18.06
CA LEU A 305 17.48 4.68 17.16
C LEU A 305 17.46 6.02 17.91
N ASN A 306 18.52 6.81 17.75
CA ASN A 306 18.67 8.14 18.33
C ASN A 306 18.14 9.25 17.42
N SER A 307 18.12 9.04 16.13
CA SER A 307 17.57 9.93 15.11
C SER A 307 17.15 9.14 13.88
N LEU A 308 16.10 9.61 13.22
CA LEU A 308 15.62 9.05 11.94
C LEU A 308 15.65 10.15 10.87
N PRO A 309 15.94 9.80 9.61
CA PRO A 309 15.69 10.69 8.49
C PRO A 309 14.24 11.15 8.47
N LYS A 310 13.99 12.36 7.98
CA LYS A 310 12.64 12.89 7.85
C LYS A 310 11.74 12.01 6.98
N ASP A 311 12.29 11.40 5.94
CA ASP A 311 11.60 10.55 4.98
C ASP A 311 12.50 9.37 4.59
N LEU A 312 12.00 8.16 4.72
CA LEU A 312 12.68 6.91 4.33
C LEU A 312 12.29 6.41 2.94
N GLY A 313 11.51 7.19 2.18
CA GLY A 313 11.14 6.86 0.80
C GLY A 313 10.33 5.56 0.70
N ALA A 314 9.32 5.40 1.56
CA ALA A 314 8.51 4.20 1.62
C ALA A 314 7.01 4.54 1.55
N THR A 315 6.19 3.54 1.16
CA THR A 315 4.72 3.60 1.13
C THR A 315 4.14 2.21 1.35
N GLY A 316 2.91 2.17 1.87
CA GLY A 316 2.15 0.94 2.10
C GLY A 316 0.79 0.97 1.40
N PHE A 317 0.28 -0.18 1.02
CA PHE A 317 -1.05 -0.33 0.42
C PHE A 317 -1.60 -1.74 0.67
N ALA A 318 -2.92 -1.88 0.58
CA ALA A 318 -3.59 -3.15 0.77
C ALA A 318 -4.78 -3.31 -0.17
N ALA A 319 -5.14 -4.57 -0.44
CA ALA A 319 -6.32 -4.96 -1.19
C ALA A 319 -6.97 -6.20 -0.58
N THR A 320 -8.30 -6.28 -0.69
CA THR A 320 -9.10 -7.49 -0.41
C THR A 320 -10.09 -7.72 -1.54
N ASP A 321 -10.40 -8.96 -1.82
CA ASP A 321 -11.44 -9.30 -2.81
C ASP A 321 -12.70 -9.89 -2.17
N THR A 322 -13.70 -10.14 -3.00
CA THR A 322 -15.00 -10.71 -2.58
C THR A 322 -14.93 -12.19 -2.19
N LYS A 323 -13.81 -12.88 -2.46
CA LYS A 323 -13.58 -14.28 -2.09
C LYS A 323 -12.81 -14.40 -0.77
N GLY A 324 -12.40 -13.27 -0.20
CA GLY A 324 -11.67 -13.20 1.06
C GLY A 324 -10.16 -13.23 0.93
N GLN A 325 -9.60 -13.29 -0.29
CA GLN A 325 -8.17 -13.11 -0.48
C GLN A 325 -7.77 -11.70 -0.06
N ALA A 326 -6.66 -11.57 0.64
CA ALA A 326 -6.14 -10.31 1.15
C ALA A 326 -4.64 -10.17 0.85
N VAL A 327 -4.23 -8.95 0.52
CA VAL A 327 -2.84 -8.59 0.26
C VAL A 327 -2.51 -7.30 1.00
N ALA A 328 -1.39 -7.29 1.71
CA ALA A 328 -0.79 -6.10 2.28
C ALA A 328 0.65 -5.98 1.78
N CYS A 329 1.02 -4.83 1.24
CA CYS A 329 2.34 -4.57 0.66
C CYS A 329 2.94 -3.29 1.24
N ALA A 330 4.25 -3.31 1.48
CA ALA A 330 5.04 -2.14 1.79
C ALA A 330 6.30 -2.14 0.92
N VAL A 331 6.55 -1.02 0.24
CA VAL A 331 7.67 -0.86 -0.69
C VAL A 331 8.50 0.37 -0.34
N THR A 332 9.77 0.37 -0.75
CA THR A 332 10.68 1.47 -0.47
C THR A 332 11.72 1.66 -1.58
N MET A 333 12.17 2.90 -1.71
CA MET A 333 13.33 3.30 -2.48
C MET A 333 14.59 3.47 -1.59
N ASN A 334 14.48 3.18 -0.27
CA ASN A 334 15.51 3.43 0.75
C ASN A 334 15.90 4.92 0.90
N GLY A 335 14.95 5.79 0.67
CA GLY A 335 15.02 7.25 0.71
C GLY A 335 14.12 7.86 -0.36
N PRO A 336 13.72 9.14 -0.23
CA PRO A 336 12.92 9.83 -1.24
C PRO A 336 13.60 9.78 -2.61
N PHE A 337 12.93 9.22 -3.63
CA PHE A 337 13.52 8.93 -4.94
C PHE A 337 14.81 8.09 -4.89
N GLY A 338 14.97 7.28 -3.84
CA GLY A 338 16.11 6.39 -3.68
C GLY A 338 17.46 7.11 -3.60
N SER A 339 18.33 6.85 -4.56
CA SER A 339 19.61 7.52 -4.71
C SER A 339 19.49 8.96 -5.26
N GLY A 340 18.32 9.33 -5.77
CA GLY A 340 18.13 10.57 -6.51
C GLY A 340 18.76 10.56 -7.91
N HIS A 341 19.02 9.39 -8.48
CA HIS A 341 19.65 9.25 -9.79
C HIS A 341 18.78 8.39 -10.73
N THR A 342 18.40 8.97 -11.86
CA THR A 342 17.58 8.32 -12.89
C THR A 342 18.47 7.77 -14.01
N ALA A 343 18.38 6.46 -14.27
CA ALA A 343 19.12 5.82 -15.35
C ALA A 343 18.62 6.32 -16.71
N LEU A 344 19.50 6.95 -17.46
CA LEU A 344 19.20 7.65 -18.70
C LEU A 344 18.51 6.73 -19.73
N GLY A 345 17.42 7.23 -20.34
CA GLY A 345 16.62 6.55 -21.35
C GLY A 345 15.85 5.33 -20.82
N THR A 346 15.66 5.24 -19.49
CA THR A 346 14.79 4.23 -18.86
C THR A 346 13.69 4.84 -18.01
N GLY A 347 13.82 6.09 -17.60
CA GLY A 347 12.94 6.72 -16.61
C GLY A 347 12.98 6.09 -15.22
N VAL A 348 13.91 5.16 -14.96
CA VAL A 348 14.02 4.42 -13.70
C VAL A 348 14.98 5.12 -12.76
N THR A 349 14.47 5.61 -11.64
CA THR A 349 15.30 6.08 -10.54
C THR A 349 15.81 4.89 -9.74
N LEU A 350 17.13 4.83 -9.46
CA LEU A 350 17.78 3.74 -8.75
C LEU A 350 17.56 3.88 -7.24
N ALA A 351 17.20 2.81 -6.55
CA ALA A 351 17.13 2.83 -5.11
C ALA A 351 18.53 3.01 -4.48
N ARG A 352 18.55 3.57 -3.29
CA ARG A 352 19.77 3.64 -2.49
C ARG A 352 20.13 2.26 -1.97
N ALA A 353 21.43 1.93 -2.00
CA ALA A 353 21.94 0.68 -1.44
C ALA A 353 21.59 0.57 0.06
N PRO A 354 21.07 -0.56 0.56
CA PRO A 354 20.73 -0.74 1.97
C PRO A 354 21.89 -0.46 2.93
N SER A 355 23.12 -0.77 2.55
CA SER A 355 24.33 -0.47 3.34
C SER A 355 24.69 1.02 3.40
N SER A 356 24.04 1.90 2.63
CA SER A 356 24.34 3.33 2.57
C SER A 356 23.65 4.09 3.71
N GLY A 357 24.33 4.27 4.84
CA GLY A 357 23.86 5.08 5.96
C GLY A 357 22.53 4.59 6.55
N ALA A 358 21.53 5.46 6.59
CA ALA A 358 20.21 5.13 7.12
C ALA A 358 19.29 4.35 6.15
N ALA A 359 19.76 4.06 4.92
CA ALA A 359 18.94 3.40 3.90
C ALA A 359 18.39 2.03 4.35
N GLY A 360 19.21 1.23 5.05
CA GLY A 360 18.79 -0.06 5.59
C GLY A 360 17.69 -0.01 6.63
N LEU A 361 17.47 1.15 7.27
CA LEU A 361 16.38 1.34 8.22
C LEU A 361 15.01 1.34 7.53
N ALA A 362 14.93 1.75 6.26
CA ALA A 362 13.67 1.79 5.53
C ALA A 362 12.99 0.42 5.50
N SER A 363 13.74 -0.64 5.25
CA SER A 363 13.22 -2.02 5.23
C SER A 363 12.74 -2.48 6.61
N ALA A 364 13.41 -2.10 7.70
CA ALA A 364 13.02 -2.51 9.05
C ALA A 364 11.63 -2.01 9.46
N PHE A 365 11.21 -0.88 8.91
CA PHE A 365 9.89 -0.27 9.17
C PHE A 365 8.81 -0.67 8.16
N LEU A 366 9.10 -1.51 7.17
CA LEU A 366 8.06 -2.04 6.30
C LEU A 366 7.20 -3.04 7.08
N THR A 367 5.93 -2.70 7.25
CA THR A 367 4.99 -3.39 8.15
C THR A 367 3.73 -3.82 7.41
N PRO A 368 3.81 -4.71 6.39
CA PRO A 368 2.62 -5.34 5.87
C PRO A 368 2.14 -6.40 6.89
N VAL A 369 0.85 -6.38 7.20
CA VAL A 369 0.23 -7.35 8.12
C VAL A 369 -1.15 -7.74 7.63
N ILE A 370 -1.53 -8.98 7.92
CA ILE A 370 -2.90 -9.48 7.76
C ILE A 370 -3.30 -10.16 9.06
N ALA A 371 -4.51 -9.89 9.55
CA ALA A 371 -5.10 -10.62 10.66
C ALA A 371 -6.30 -11.42 10.19
N SER A 372 -6.48 -12.65 10.69
CA SER A 372 -7.61 -13.52 10.38
C SER A 372 -7.90 -14.46 11.55
N PRO A 373 -9.17 -14.83 11.81
CA PRO A 373 -9.53 -15.81 12.85
C PRO A 373 -8.93 -17.20 12.61
N SER A 374 -8.66 -17.56 11.37
CA SER A 374 -7.99 -18.82 10.96
C SER A 374 -7.49 -18.73 9.53
N GLY A 375 -6.68 -19.71 9.11
CA GLY A 375 -6.11 -19.73 7.75
C GLY A 375 -7.14 -19.88 6.64
N ASP A 376 -8.32 -20.41 6.93
CA ASP A 376 -9.43 -20.65 6.00
C ASP A 376 -10.55 -19.58 6.09
N ARG A 377 -10.34 -18.51 6.84
CA ARG A 377 -11.32 -17.42 7.00
C ARG A 377 -10.80 -16.14 6.40
N PRO A 378 -11.70 -15.27 5.86
CA PRO A 378 -11.33 -13.95 5.38
C PRO A 378 -10.62 -13.10 6.44
N ALA A 379 -9.76 -12.21 6.00
CA ALA A 379 -9.05 -11.30 6.87
C ALA A 379 -9.99 -10.37 7.64
N THR A 380 -9.70 -10.13 8.92
CA THR A 380 -10.29 -9.08 9.76
C THR A 380 -9.53 -7.76 9.62
N LEU A 381 -8.24 -7.84 9.26
CA LEU A 381 -7.42 -6.69 8.91
C LEU A 381 -6.45 -7.07 7.79
N ALA A 382 -6.33 -6.19 6.79
CA ALA A 382 -5.22 -6.19 5.85
C ALA A 382 -4.64 -4.77 5.81
N GLY A 383 -3.36 -4.59 6.12
CA GLY A 383 -2.83 -3.24 6.22
C GLY A 383 -1.31 -3.18 6.12
N ALA A 384 -0.82 -2.00 5.78
CA ALA A 384 0.60 -1.74 5.71
C ALA A 384 0.96 -0.41 6.34
N GLY A 385 1.92 -0.45 7.25
CA GLY A 385 2.65 0.71 7.74
C GLY A 385 4.01 0.79 7.05
N ALA A 386 4.48 2.00 6.79
CA ALA A 386 5.78 2.24 6.17
C ALA A 386 6.34 3.61 6.56
N GLY A 387 7.62 3.84 6.25
CA GLY A 387 8.26 5.15 6.41
C GLY A 387 8.89 5.40 7.77
N GLY A 388 8.51 4.66 8.80
CA GLY A 388 9.09 4.80 10.14
C GLY A 388 8.29 4.10 11.25
N PRO A 389 8.62 4.37 12.52
CA PRO A 389 8.03 3.69 13.66
C PRO A 389 6.54 3.98 13.86
N ASN A 390 6.06 5.13 13.42
CA ASN A 390 4.65 5.49 13.58
C ASN A 390 3.72 4.65 12.70
N GLY A 391 4.15 4.33 11.47
CA GLY A 391 3.38 3.42 10.61
C GLY A 391 3.20 2.06 11.28
N SER A 392 4.28 1.50 11.85
CA SER A 392 4.21 0.27 12.63
C SER A 392 3.34 0.42 13.90
N ALA A 393 3.42 1.56 14.59
CA ALA A 393 2.63 1.83 15.79
C ALA A 393 1.14 1.92 15.49
N ALA A 394 0.77 2.55 14.38
CA ALA A 394 -0.63 2.67 13.94
C ALA A 394 -1.23 1.29 13.57
N ILE A 395 -0.44 0.43 12.93
CA ILE A 395 -0.83 -0.97 12.68
C ILE A 395 -1.04 -1.71 14.01
N ALA A 396 -0.08 -1.61 14.95
CA ALA A 396 -0.20 -2.25 16.27
C ALA A 396 -1.45 -1.76 17.04
N TYR A 397 -1.76 -0.47 16.95
CA TYR A 397 -2.96 0.10 17.53
C TYR A 397 -4.24 -0.46 16.89
N ALA A 398 -4.30 -0.53 15.55
CA ALA A 398 -5.43 -1.11 14.83
C ALA A 398 -5.67 -2.58 15.24
N LEU A 399 -4.61 -3.39 15.28
CA LEU A 399 -4.67 -4.79 15.72
C LEU A 399 -5.18 -4.92 17.16
N THR A 400 -4.70 -4.06 18.07
CA THR A 400 -5.14 -4.09 19.47
C THR A 400 -6.61 -3.74 19.62
N ARG A 401 -7.11 -2.81 18.81
CA ARG A 401 -8.54 -2.42 18.81
C ARG A 401 -9.43 -3.58 18.36
N ILE A 402 -9.04 -4.28 17.30
CA ILE A 402 -9.77 -5.45 16.79
C ILE A 402 -9.76 -6.56 17.85
N ALA A 403 -8.60 -6.90 18.39
CA ALA A 403 -8.46 -7.94 19.41
C ALA A 403 -9.32 -7.72 20.67
N HIS A 404 -9.68 -6.49 20.97
CA HIS A 404 -10.58 -6.15 22.09
C HIS A 404 -12.07 -6.02 21.68
N GLY A 405 -12.44 -6.44 20.47
CA GLY A 405 -13.82 -6.40 19.99
C GLY A 405 -14.40 -4.99 19.86
N LYS A 406 -13.55 -3.97 19.72
CA LYS A 406 -13.98 -2.59 19.54
C LYS A 406 -14.41 -2.36 18.09
N GLU A 407 -15.39 -1.46 17.91
CA GLU A 407 -15.93 -1.09 16.61
C GLU A 407 -14.87 -0.61 15.62
N ILE A 408 -15.24 -0.60 14.33
CA ILE A 408 -14.38 -0.12 13.23
C ILE A 408 -13.77 1.23 13.61
N LEU A 409 -12.43 1.32 13.43
CA LEU A 409 -11.69 2.56 13.58
C LEU A 409 -12.18 3.59 12.56
N THR A 410 -12.33 4.81 13.01
CA THR A 410 -12.43 5.94 12.08
C THR A 410 -11.04 6.31 11.57
N ARG A 411 -10.97 6.95 10.40
CA ARG A 411 -9.70 7.43 9.84
C ARG A 411 -8.91 8.28 10.83
N SER A 412 -9.57 9.10 11.65
CA SER A 412 -8.93 9.96 12.65
C SER A 412 -8.31 9.20 13.83
N GLU A 413 -8.79 7.98 14.10
CA GLU A 413 -8.29 7.13 15.19
C GLU A 413 -7.04 6.36 14.82
N LEU A 414 -6.68 6.27 13.54
CA LEU A 414 -5.41 5.70 13.09
C LEU A 414 -4.19 6.59 13.44
N ARG A 415 -4.40 7.77 14.00
CA ARG A 415 -3.30 8.68 14.32
C ARG A 415 -2.26 8.00 15.19
N SER A 416 -1.04 8.12 14.73
CA SER A 416 0.13 7.61 15.40
C SER A 416 0.47 8.42 16.67
N THR A 417 1.23 7.76 17.50
CA THR A 417 1.70 8.22 18.81
C THR A 417 2.80 9.29 18.79
N GLY A 418 2.95 10.02 17.70
CA GLY A 418 3.71 11.28 17.66
C GLY A 418 5.23 11.20 17.76
N VAL A 419 5.89 10.17 17.20
CA VAL A 419 7.33 9.96 17.37
C VAL A 419 8.19 10.30 16.15
N ALA A 420 7.66 10.44 14.95
CA ALA A 420 8.46 10.74 13.75
C ALA A 420 7.70 11.49 12.64
N PRO A 421 8.43 12.14 11.71
CA PRO A 421 7.84 13.15 10.85
C PRO A 421 7.18 12.63 9.56
N PHE A 422 7.51 11.44 9.05
CA PHE A 422 6.93 10.97 7.79
C PHE A 422 6.69 9.46 7.80
N ASP A 423 5.50 9.08 8.20
CA ASP A 423 5.06 7.69 8.23
C ASP A 423 3.73 7.55 7.54
N THR A 424 3.45 6.40 6.97
CA THR A 424 2.17 6.09 6.35
C THR A 424 1.55 4.84 6.95
N VAL A 425 0.22 4.83 7.04
CA VAL A 425 -0.57 3.69 7.45
C VAL A 425 -1.83 3.59 6.61
N ASN A 426 -2.01 2.47 5.95
CA ASN A 426 -3.18 2.19 5.14
C ASN A 426 -3.73 0.83 5.58
N VAL A 427 -5.00 0.78 5.99
CA VAL A 427 -5.61 -0.45 6.50
C VAL A 427 -7.00 -0.67 5.92
N ILE A 428 -7.33 -1.93 5.68
CA ILE A 428 -8.67 -2.43 5.47
C ILE A 428 -9.04 -3.18 6.73
N ILE A 429 -10.15 -2.81 7.36
CA ILE A 429 -10.66 -3.46 8.57
C ILE A 429 -12.03 -4.02 8.26
N CYS A 430 -12.24 -5.31 8.58
CA CYS A 430 -13.51 -6.01 8.42
C CYS A 430 -14.01 -6.49 9.78
N THR A 431 -15.23 -6.13 10.13
CA THR A 431 -16.00 -6.75 11.24
C THR A 431 -16.90 -7.86 10.69
N SER A 432 -17.85 -8.36 11.54
CA SER A 432 -18.82 -9.36 11.09
C SER A 432 -19.59 -8.96 9.85
N ASP A 433 -19.88 -7.68 9.68
CA ASP A 433 -20.87 -7.21 8.71
C ASP A 433 -20.35 -6.14 7.73
N VAL A 434 -19.24 -5.49 8.05
CA VAL A 434 -18.77 -4.29 7.31
C VAL A 434 -17.26 -4.31 7.16
N CYS A 435 -16.75 -3.96 5.95
CA CYS A 435 -15.35 -3.64 5.69
C CYS A 435 -15.19 -2.14 5.42
N ALA A 436 -14.10 -1.55 5.90
CA ALA A 436 -13.73 -0.16 5.66
C ALA A 436 -12.27 -0.06 5.20
N ALA A 437 -12.04 0.66 4.11
CA ALA A 437 -10.70 1.01 3.63
C ALA A 437 -10.29 2.38 4.18
N LEU A 438 -9.34 2.41 5.09
CA LEU A 438 -8.92 3.57 5.87
C LEU A 438 -7.50 4.01 5.45
N PRO A 439 -7.36 5.05 4.61
CA PRO A 439 -6.06 5.63 4.30
C PRO A 439 -5.53 6.46 5.47
N ASP A 440 -4.22 6.67 5.47
CA ASP A 440 -3.53 7.49 6.47
C ASP A 440 -4.24 8.85 6.66
N PRO A 441 -4.59 9.21 7.91
CA PRO A 441 -5.28 10.47 8.21
C PRO A 441 -4.42 11.71 7.96
N ALA A 442 -3.10 11.60 8.05
CA ALA A 442 -2.17 12.70 7.83
C ALA A 442 -1.80 12.87 6.34
N ALA A 443 -2.04 11.84 5.51
CA ALA A 443 -1.78 11.86 4.07
C ALA A 443 -3.06 12.14 3.26
N SER A 444 -2.87 12.40 1.96
CA SER A 444 -3.98 12.61 1.02
C SER A 444 -4.32 11.32 0.24
N GLY A 445 -4.19 10.16 0.90
CA GLY A 445 -4.49 8.87 0.34
C GLY A 445 -5.99 8.62 0.09
N LEU A 446 -6.29 7.47 -0.50
CA LEU A 446 -7.63 7.05 -0.86
C LEU A 446 -7.90 5.62 -0.34
N GLY A 447 -9.11 5.39 0.14
CA GLY A 447 -9.72 4.08 0.29
C GLY A 447 -10.90 3.96 -0.68
N ALA A 448 -11.07 2.82 -1.32
CA ALA A 448 -12.17 2.57 -2.23
C ALA A 448 -12.79 1.20 -2.00
N THR A 449 -14.12 1.16 -2.08
CA THR A 449 -14.95 -0.03 -2.00
C THR A 449 -15.48 -0.38 -3.38
N VAL A 450 -15.36 -1.63 -3.77
CA VAL A 450 -15.89 -2.16 -5.04
C VAL A 450 -16.98 -3.16 -4.72
N PRO A 451 -18.23 -2.92 -5.14
CA PRO A 451 -19.33 -3.87 -4.94
C PRO A 451 -19.04 -5.21 -5.63
N ALA A 452 -19.60 -6.31 -5.07
CA ALA A 452 -19.64 -7.58 -5.76
C ALA A 452 -20.42 -7.43 -7.08
N GLN A 453 -19.93 -8.07 -8.14
CA GLN A 453 -20.61 -8.12 -9.46
C GLN A 453 -21.68 -9.19 -9.49
#